data_906f15879d53146c7e6d70e0b6d30354
#
_entry.id   906f15879d53146c7e6d70e0b6d30354
#
_cell.length_a   1.000
_cell.length_b   1.000
_cell.length_c   1.000
_cell.angle_alpha   90.00
_cell.angle_beta   90.00
_cell.angle_gamma   90.00
#
_symmetry.space_group_name_H-M   'P 1'
#
loop_
_entity.id
_entity.type
_entity.pdbx_description
1 polymer ?
#
loop_
_entity_poly.entity_id
_entity_poly.type
_entity_poly.pdbx_seq_one_letter_code
_entity_poly.pdbx_strand_id
1 'polypeptide(L)'
;MEMLRKSVNDFTASLASKASVPGGGSASALAGSLAAALGGMVGELTVGKKKSAAVEPILRELLDEAETLRGRLLDCVEKDAAALAPLAKAYAIPKDDPQRAETLETCLNAAAAPPMEVLELTGRTVELLRGFADMGSPIAVSDAAVGAALALAALRGAEINVRVNTRLMQDRERAAALDAKAHALVDKYARQAEKIYNDVYGRLAR
;
A
#
# COMPACT_ATOMS: atom_id res chain seq x y z
N MET A 1 -8.50 -14.80 -5.35
CA MET A 1 -7.63 -14.03 -6.30
C MET A 1 -8.36 -13.76 -7.61
N GLU A 2 -9.53 -13.14 -7.53
CA GLU A 2 -10.33 -12.84 -8.72
C GLU A 2 -9.94 -11.49 -9.33
N MET A 3 -9.64 -10.49 -8.49
CA MET A 3 -9.25 -9.16 -8.92
C MET A 3 -7.88 -9.15 -9.61
N LEU A 4 -6.92 -9.90 -9.10
CA LEU A 4 -5.56 -9.99 -9.64
C LEU A 4 -5.44 -10.75 -10.96
N ARG A 5 -6.50 -11.49 -11.37
CA ARG A 5 -6.56 -12.17 -12.68
C ARG A 5 -7.11 -11.30 -13.79
N LYS A 6 -7.69 -10.16 -13.45
CA LYS A 6 -8.20 -9.20 -14.45
C LYS A 6 -7.03 -8.55 -15.19
N SER A 7 -7.25 -8.20 -16.44
CA SER A 7 -6.32 -7.30 -17.13
C SER A 7 -6.32 -5.93 -16.42
N VAL A 8 -5.25 -5.16 -16.61
CA VAL A 8 -5.18 -3.77 -16.11
C VAL A 8 -6.37 -2.95 -16.63
N ASN A 9 -6.78 -3.19 -17.89
CA ASN A 9 -7.93 -2.53 -18.49
C ASN A 9 -9.23 -2.90 -17.75
N ASP A 10 -9.46 -4.18 -17.46
CA ASP A 10 -10.68 -4.62 -16.78
C ASP A 10 -10.72 -4.19 -15.32
N PHE A 11 -9.57 -4.18 -14.64
CA PHE A 11 -9.46 -3.67 -13.28
C PHE A 11 -9.83 -2.19 -13.22
N THR A 12 -9.25 -1.37 -14.09
CA THR A 12 -9.50 0.08 -14.12
C THR A 12 -10.92 0.40 -14.58
N ALA A 13 -11.48 -0.35 -15.54
CA ALA A 13 -12.87 -0.23 -15.95
C ALA A 13 -13.85 -0.58 -14.80
N SER A 14 -13.55 -1.66 -14.05
CA SER A 14 -14.33 -2.03 -12.86
C SER A 14 -14.26 -0.93 -11.79
N LEU A 15 -13.07 -0.38 -11.51
CA LEU A 15 -12.86 0.71 -10.56
C LEU A 15 -13.63 1.99 -10.95
N ALA A 16 -13.76 2.28 -12.24
CA ALA A 16 -14.47 3.44 -12.76
C ALA A 16 -16.02 3.23 -12.83
N SER A 17 -16.51 2.06 -12.45
CA SER A 17 -17.91 1.69 -12.56
C SER A 17 -18.70 1.90 -11.25
N LYS A 18 -19.96 1.44 -11.24
CA LYS A 18 -20.80 1.36 -10.03
C LYS A 18 -20.54 0.07 -9.22
N ALA A 19 -19.57 -0.76 -9.61
CA ALA A 19 -19.22 -1.96 -8.86
C ALA A 19 -18.77 -1.60 -7.45
N SER A 20 -19.15 -2.42 -6.48
CA SER A 20 -18.73 -2.21 -5.09
C SER A 20 -17.24 -2.49 -4.87
N VAL A 21 -16.64 -3.29 -5.74
CA VAL A 21 -15.21 -3.66 -5.74
C VAL A 21 -14.68 -3.74 -7.18
N PRO A 22 -13.40 -3.37 -7.42
CA PRO A 22 -12.43 -2.82 -6.48
C PRO A 22 -12.78 -1.38 -6.06
N GLY A 23 -12.27 -0.96 -4.90
CA GLY A 23 -12.40 0.40 -4.38
C GLY A 23 -11.06 1.10 -4.14
N GLY A 24 -11.10 2.19 -3.37
CA GLY A 24 -9.90 2.98 -3.03
C GLY A 24 -8.85 2.20 -2.25
N GLY A 25 -9.27 1.25 -1.38
CA GLY A 25 -8.35 0.38 -0.64
C GLY A 25 -7.58 -0.56 -1.56
N SER A 26 -8.29 -1.23 -2.47
CA SER A 26 -7.68 -2.08 -3.50
C SER A 26 -6.74 -1.29 -4.42
N ALA A 27 -7.11 -0.05 -4.81
CA ALA A 27 -6.26 0.82 -5.62
C ALA A 27 -4.99 1.26 -4.86
N SER A 28 -5.11 1.56 -3.56
CA SER A 28 -3.97 1.91 -2.70
C SER A 28 -3.00 0.74 -2.55
N ALA A 29 -3.51 -0.48 -2.34
CA ALA A 29 -2.71 -1.68 -2.25
C ALA A 29 -1.95 -1.97 -3.57
N LEU A 30 -2.62 -1.81 -4.71
CA LEU A 30 -1.99 -1.95 -6.04
C LEU A 30 -0.88 -0.90 -6.23
N ALA A 31 -1.11 0.35 -5.86
CA ALA A 31 -0.09 1.41 -5.94
C ALA A 31 1.15 1.08 -5.09
N GLY A 32 0.94 0.56 -3.87
CA GLY A 32 2.04 0.08 -3.02
C GLY A 32 2.82 -1.09 -3.64
N SER A 33 2.13 -2.04 -4.27
CA SER A 33 2.76 -3.16 -4.98
C SER A 33 3.59 -2.69 -6.18
N LEU A 34 3.10 -1.71 -6.95
CA LEU A 34 3.86 -1.10 -8.04
C LEU A 34 5.11 -0.37 -7.53
N ALA A 35 5.02 0.29 -6.36
CA ALA A 35 6.17 0.92 -5.71
C ALA A 35 7.26 -0.11 -5.36
N ALA A 36 6.88 -1.25 -4.77
CA ALA A 36 7.80 -2.34 -4.47
C ALA A 36 8.43 -2.93 -5.73
N ALA A 37 7.64 -3.13 -6.80
CA ALA A 37 8.10 -3.63 -8.08
C ALA A 37 9.16 -2.71 -8.73
N LEU A 38 8.94 -1.38 -8.68
CA LEU A 38 9.92 -0.42 -9.20
C LEU A 38 11.22 -0.42 -8.40
N GLY A 39 11.14 -0.57 -7.07
CA GLY A 39 12.33 -0.78 -6.24
C GLY A 39 13.09 -2.05 -6.66
N GLY A 40 12.39 -3.17 -6.81
CA GLY A 40 12.96 -4.42 -7.32
C GLY A 40 13.62 -4.26 -8.69
N MET A 41 13.00 -3.54 -9.61
CA MET A 41 13.59 -3.25 -10.93
C MET A 41 14.92 -2.52 -10.82
N VAL A 42 15.04 -1.52 -9.93
CA VAL A 42 16.30 -0.81 -9.69
C VAL A 42 17.37 -1.77 -9.17
N GLY A 43 17.01 -2.66 -8.24
CA GLY A 43 17.90 -3.69 -7.72
C GLY A 43 18.38 -4.64 -8.80
N GLU A 44 17.48 -5.24 -9.58
CA GLU A 44 17.78 -6.18 -10.66
C GLU A 44 18.68 -5.54 -11.73
N LEU A 45 18.46 -4.29 -12.09
CA LEU A 45 19.30 -3.55 -13.03
C LEU A 45 20.64 -3.13 -12.45
N THR A 46 20.90 -3.39 -11.17
CA THR A 46 22.13 -3.02 -10.45
C THR A 46 23.01 -4.22 -10.13
N VAL A 47 22.45 -5.36 -9.71
CA VAL A 47 23.20 -6.58 -9.39
C VAL A 47 24.01 -7.09 -10.61
N GLY A 48 25.10 -7.78 -10.34
CA GLY A 48 25.97 -8.33 -11.38
C GLY A 48 26.89 -7.30 -12.07
N LYS A 49 26.81 -6.02 -11.76
CA LYS A 49 27.72 -5.00 -12.29
C LYS A 49 28.99 -4.89 -11.45
N LYS A 50 30.17 -4.79 -12.09
CA LYS A 50 31.44 -4.64 -11.38
C LYS A 50 31.44 -3.50 -10.35
N LYS A 51 30.79 -2.39 -10.67
CA LYS A 51 30.69 -1.21 -9.78
C LYS A 51 29.84 -1.43 -8.54
N SER A 52 28.96 -2.42 -8.56
CA SER A 52 28.02 -2.74 -7.47
C SER A 52 28.46 -3.94 -6.63
N ALA A 53 29.60 -4.57 -6.95
CA ALA A 53 30.04 -5.80 -6.29
C ALA A 53 30.12 -5.70 -4.76
N ALA A 54 30.52 -4.54 -4.23
CA ALA A 54 30.61 -4.32 -2.79
C ALA A 54 29.26 -4.26 -2.08
N VAL A 55 28.19 -3.84 -2.78
CA VAL A 55 26.83 -3.69 -2.23
C VAL A 55 25.88 -4.80 -2.68
N GLU A 56 26.33 -5.69 -3.55
CA GLU A 56 25.51 -6.75 -4.13
C GLU A 56 24.86 -7.66 -3.08
N PRO A 57 25.51 -8.11 -2.01
CA PRO A 57 24.86 -8.91 -0.98
C PRO A 57 23.65 -8.19 -0.37
N ILE A 58 23.79 -6.90 -0.05
CA ILE A 58 22.72 -6.08 0.51
C ILE A 58 21.59 -5.91 -0.51
N LEU A 59 21.92 -5.66 -1.78
CA LEU A 59 20.92 -5.51 -2.84
C LEU A 59 20.08 -6.79 -3.03
N ARG A 60 20.69 -7.97 -2.90
CA ARG A 60 19.96 -9.24 -2.98
C ARG A 60 18.97 -9.42 -1.84
N GLU A 61 19.36 -9.08 -0.61
CA GLU A 61 18.45 -9.10 0.54
C GLU A 61 17.27 -8.14 0.33
N LEU A 62 17.53 -6.92 -0.17
CA LEU A 62 16.48 -5.95 -0.49
C LEU A 62 15.56 -6.45 -1.62
N LEU A 63 16.08 -7.16 -2.62
CA LEU A 63 15.31 -7.75 -3.70
C LEU A 63 14.35 -8.83 -3.20
N ASP A 64 14.82 -9.75 -2.37
CA ASP A 64 14.00 -10.82 -1.79
C ASP A 64 12.86 -10.24 -0.94
N GLU A 65 13.17 -9.19 -0.17
CA GLU A 65 12.15 -8.51 0.63
C GLU A 65 11.19 -7.71 -0.25
N ALA A 66 11.65 -7.04 -1.31
CA ALA A 66 10.79 -6.30 -2.23
C ALA A 66 9.79 -7.22 -2.93
N GLU A 67 10.20 -8.42 -3.34
CA GLU A 67 9.29 -9.41 -3.92
C GLU A 67 8.24 -9.90 -2.91
N THR A 68 8.66 -10.13 -1.67
CA THR A 68 7.74 -10.49 -0.57
C THR A 68 6.71 -9.39 -0.33
N LEU A 69 7.14 -8.13 -0.22
CA LEU A 69 6.24 -6.99 -0.02
C LEU A 69 5.31 -6.77 -1.19
N ARG A 70 5.82 -6.90 -2.42
CA ARG A 70 5.03 -6.82 -3.64
C ARG A 70 3.88 -7.82 -3.63
N GLY A 71 4.19 -9.08 -3.32
CA GLY A 71 3.19 -10.16 -3.22
C GLY A 71 2.15 -9.88 -2.13
N ARG A 72 2.58 -9.52 -0.93
CA ARG A 72 1.67 -9.21 0.18
C ARG A 72 0.77 -8.01 -0.10
N LEU A 73 1.27 -6.98 -0.77
CA LEU A 73 0.48 -5.82 -1.18
C LEU A 73 -0.56 -6.20 -2.25
N LEU A 74 -0.24 -7.11 -3.17
CA LEU A 74 -1.23 -7.69 -4.08
C LEU A 74 -2.30 -8.49 -3.32
N ASP A 75 -1.93 -9.28 -2.31
CA ASP A 75 -2.90 -9.98 -1.48
C ASP A 75 -3.85 -9.01 -0.76
N CYS A 76 -3.38 -7.81 -0.39
CA CYS A 76 -4.23 -6.77 0.20
C CYS A 76 -5.30 -6.26 -0.77
N VAL A 77 -5.09 -6.31 -2.09
CA VAL A 77 -6.13 -5.98 -3.09
C VAL A 77 -7.33 -6.90 -2.93
N GLU A 78 -7.08 -8.20 -2.78
CA GLU A 78 -8.14 -9.20 -2.59
C GLU A 78 -8.77 -9.15 -1.20
N LYS A 79 -7.96 -8.90 -0.15
CA LYS A 79 -8.42 -8.76 1.24
C LYS A 79 -9.37 -7.58 1.38
N ASP A 80 -9.05 -6.43 0.78
CA ASP A 80 -9.89 -5.23 0.78
C ASP A 80 -11.24 -5.52 0.11
N ALA A 81 -11.23 -6.13 -1.07
CA ALA A 81 -12.43 -6.51 -1.78
C ALA A 81 -13.28 -7.52 -0.98
N ALA A 82 -12.65 -8.49 -0.34
CA ALA A 82 -13.34 -9.51 0.45
C ALA A 82 -13.97 -8.94 1.74
N ALA A 83 -13.34 -7.95 2.37
CA ALA A 83 -13.85 -7.32 3.59
C ALA A 83 -15.12 -6.48 3.35
N LEU A 84 -15.33 -5.98 2.13
CA LEU A 84 -16.46 -5.12 1.81
C LEU A 84 -17.80 -5.89 1.72
N ALA A 85 -17.80 -7.14 1.28
CA ALA A 85 -19.04 -7.91 1.10
C ALA A 85 -19.79 -8.17 2.43
N PRO A 86 -19.15 -8.58 3.54
CA PRO A 86 -19.79 -8.69 4.85
C PRO A 86 -20.30 -7.33 5.36
N LEU A 87 -19.52 -6.27 5.17
CA LEU A 87 -19.88 -4.91 5.60
C LEU A 87 -21.13 -4.40 4.86
N ALA A 88 -21.23 -4.64 3.55
CA ALA A 88 -22.39 -4.28 2.77
C ALA A 88 -23.66 -5.01 3.24
N LYS A 89 -23.55 -6.30 3.61
CA LYS A 89 -24.66 -7.07 4.19
C LYS A 89 -25.05 -6.52 5.57
N ALA A 90 -24.07 -6.15 6.41
CA ALA A 90 -24.34 -5.58 7.73
C ALA A 90 -25.09 -4.24 7.64
N TYR A 91 -24.81 -3.41 6.64
CA TYR A 91 -25.59 -2.18 6.39
C TYR A 91 -27.04 -2.44 6.00
N ALA A 92 -27.34 -3.56 5.34
CA ALA A 92 -28.68 -3.95 4.95
C ALA A 92 -29.56 -4.48 6.10
N ILE A 93 -28.98 -4.79 7.28
CA ILE A 93 -29.74 -5.20 8.46
C ILE A 93 -30.65 -4.05 8.90
N PRO A 94 -31.95 -4.30 9.21
CA PRO A 94 -32.87 -3.28 9.70
C PRO A 94 -32.34 -2.51 10.91
N LYS A 95 -32.66 -1.22 11.01
CA LYS A 95 -32.13 -0.35 12.08
C LYS A 95 -32.59 -0.74 13.49
N ASP A 96 -33.73 -1.38 13.58
CA ASP A 96 -34.37 -1.88 14.80
C ASP A 96 -33.93 -3.30 15.19
N ASP A 97 -33.13 -3.95 14.38
CA ASP A 97 -32.57 -5.27 14.69
C ASP A 97 -31.53 -5.14 15.82
N PRO A 98 -31.72 -5.85 16.95
CA PRO A 98 -30.81 -5.77 18.10
C PRO A 98 -29.38 -6.25 17.82
N GLN A 99 -29.18 -7.09 16.81
CA GLN A 99 -27.85 -7.60 16.44
C GLN A 99 -27.09 -6.69 15.47
N ARG A 100 -27.78 -5.69 14.88
CA ARG A 100 -27.21 -4.81 13.86
C ARG A 100 -25.97 -4.07 14.34
N ALA A 101 -26.00 -3.53 15.53
CA ALA A 101 -24.92 -2.73 16.08
C ALA A 101 -23.62 -3.55 16.24
N GLU A 102 -23.72 -4.74 16.84
CA GLU A 102 -22.59 -5.65 17.04
C GLU A 102 -22.04 -6.19 15.71
N THR A 103 -22.94 -6.55 14.77
CA THR A 103 -22.55 -7.03 13.45
C THR A 103 -21.80 -5.95 12.67
N LEU A 104 -22.31 -4.70 12.69
CA LEU A 104 -21.62 -3.57 12.03
C LEU A 104 -20.24 -3.31 12.66
N GLU A 105 -20.14 -3.30 13.98
CA GLU A 105 -18.87 -3.09 14.68
C GLU A 105 -17.84 -4.14 14.30
N THR A 106 -18.23 -5.41 14.26
CA THR A 106 -17.39 -6.53 13.84
C THR A 106 -16.92 -6.36 12.39
N CYS A 107 -17.83 -6.02 11.47
CA CYS A 107 -17.50 -5.82 10.05
C CYS A 107 -16.63 -4.59 9.82
N LEU A 108 -16.85 -3.48 10.54
CA LEU A 108 -16.03 -2.28 10.43
C LEU A 108 -14.59 -2.53 10.91
N ASN A 109 -14.43 -3.27 12.03
CA ASN A 109 -13.12 -3.70 12.51
C ASN A 109 -12.40 -4.57 11.46
N ALA A 110 -13.10 -5.54 10.87
CA ALA A 110 -12.53 -6.37 9.83
C ALA A 110 -12.16 -5.58 8.56
N ALA A 111 -12.99 -4.59 8.17
CA ALA A 111 -12.74 -3.75 7.00
C ALA A 111 -11.61 -2.72 7.21
N ALA A 112 -11.27 -2.37 8.46
CA ALA A 112 -10.13 -1.50 8.75
C ALA A 112 -8.77 -2.24 8.71
N ALA A 113 -8.76 -3.57 8.77
CA ALA A 113 -7.53 -4.36 8.82
C ALA A 113 -6.73 -4.35 7.50
N PRO A 114 -7.31 -4.59 6.31
CA PRO A 114 -6.56 -4.53 5.06
C PRO A 114 -5.87 -3.18 4.79
N PRO A 115 -6.52 -2.02 4.89
CA PRO A 115 -5.84 -0.74 4.68
C PRO A 115 -4.76 -0.46 5.74
N MET A 116 -4.89 -0.95 6.98
CA MET A 116 -3.83 -0.86 7.98
C MET A 116 -2.62 -1.72 7.58
N GLU A 117 -2.83 -2.94 7.06
CA GLU A 117 -1.75 -3.78 6.53
C GLU A 117 -1.06 -3.10 5.33
N VAL A 118 -1.81 -2.45 4.44
CA VAL A 118 -1.24 -1.66 3.33
C VAL A 118 -0.32 -0.57 3.85
N LEU A 119 -0.68 0.17 4.91
CA LEU A 119 0.17 1.19 5.52
C LEU A 119 1.50 0.61 6.01
N GLU A 120 1.45 -0.50 6.74
CA GLU A 120 2.64 -1.14 7.29
C GLU A 120 3.59 -1.65 6.19
N LEU A 121 3.03 -2.36 5.20
CA LEU A 121 3.79 -2.90 4.08
C LEU A 121 4.38 -1.80 3.19
N THR A 122 3.60 -0.75 2.92
CA THR A 122 4.07 0.38 2.11
C THR A 122 5.14 1.17 2.85
N GLY A 123 5.00 1.34 4.18
CA GLY A 123 6.04 1.94 5.00
C GLY A 123 7.36 1.20 4.87
N ARG A 124 7.34 -0.14 4.94
CA ARG A 124 8.53 -0.96 4.72
C ARG A 124 9.06 -0.84 3.29
N THR A 125 8.17 -0.77 2.29
CA THR A 125 8.54 -0.51 0.88
C THR A 125 9.31 0.81 0.72
N VAL A 126 8.91 1.87 1.43
CA VAL A 126 9.64 3.16 1.42
C VAL A 126 11.08 2.99 1.96
N GLU A 127 11.27 2.19 3.02
CA GLU A 127 12.62 1.91 3.55
C GLU A 127 13.48 1.17 2.51
N LEU A 128 12.92 0.20 1.79
CA LEU A 128 13.63 -0.48 0.69
C LEU A 128 13.96 0.48 -0.46
N LEU A 129 13.03 1.32 -0.85
CA LEU A 129 13.24 2.32 -1.91
C LEU A 129 14.38 3.27 -1.58
N ARG A 130 14.59 3.61 -0.30
CA ARG A 130 15.76 4.38 0.14
C ARG A 130 17.06 3.63 -0.17
N GLY A 131 17.13 2.35 0.19
CA GLY A 131 18.29 1.50 -0.12
C GLY A 131 18.57 1.41 -1.63
N PHE A 132 17.53 1.17 -2.43
CA PHE A 132 17.67 1.15 -3.89
C PHE A 132 18.05 2.51 -4.49
N ALA A 133 17.54 3.62 -3.94
CA ALA A 133 17.93 4.96 -4.38
C ALA A 133 19.40 5.30 -4.07
N ASP A 134 19.96 4.76 -2.97
CA ASP A 134 21.33 5.02 -2.56
C ASP A 134 22.34 4.14 -3.28
N MET A 135 22.01 2.88 -3.52
CA MET A 135 22.92 1.88 -4.09
C MET A 135 22.64 1.55 -5.57
N GLY A 136 21.50 1.97 -6.08
CA GLY A 136 21.06 1.64 -7.42
C GLY A 136 21.91 2.25 -8.53
N SER A 137 21.90 1.57 -9.66
CA SER A 137 22.55 2.03 -10.87
C SER A 137 22.03 3.42 -11.29
N PRO A 138 22.88 4.38 -11.66
CA PRO A 138 22.45 5.70 -12.13
C PRO A 138 21.44 5.69 -13.27
N ILE A 139 21.45 4.64 -14.10
CA ILE A 139 20.52 4.50 -15.23
C ILE A 139 19.10 4.16 -14.76
N ALA A 140 18.96 3.44 -13.64
CA ALA A 140 17.68 2.95 -13.13
C ALA A 140 17.16 3.73 -11.90
N VAL A 141 17.99 4.59 -11.28
CA VAL A 141 17.63 5.24 -10.03
C VAL A 141 16.39 6.12 -10.10
N SER A 142 16.02 6.62 -11.29
CA SER A 142 14.78 7.36 -11.52
C SER A 142 13.54 6.57 -11.13
N ASP A 143 13.56 5.24 -11.32
CA ASP A 143 12.43 4.38 -10.98
C ASP A 143 12.22 4.26 -9.46
N ALA A 144 13.27 4.45 -8.66
CA ALA A 144 13.12 4.57 -7.20
C ALA A 144 12.33 5.83 -6.81
N ALA A 145 12.48 6.95 -7.54
CA ALA A 145 11.69 8.15 -7.30
C ALA A 145 10.22 7.97 -7.71
N VAL A 146 9.97 7.32 -8.84
CA VAL A 146 8.59 6.97 -9.26
C VAL A 146 7.96 6.03 -8.23
N GLY A 147 8.70 5.03 -7.76
CA GLY A 147 8.27 4.13 -6.69
C GLY A 147 7.92 4.89 -5.41
N ALA A 148 8.74 5.87 -5.01
CA ALA A 148 8.48 6.71 -3.84
C ALA A 148 7.20 7.54 -3.97
N ALA A 149 6.92 8.09 -5.16
CA ALA A 149 5.68 8.82 -5.43
C ALA A 149 4.44 7.91 -5.35
N LEU A 150 4.53 6.68 -5.88
CA LEU A 150 3.46 5.68 -5.78
C LEU A 150 3.25 5.22 -4.33
N ALA A 151 4.34 5.01 -3.57
CA ALA A 151 4.27 4.67 -2.15
C ALA A 151 3.59 5.78 -1.34
N LEU A 152 3.88 7.05 -1.62
CA LEU A 152 3.21 8.19 -0.99
C LEU A 152 1.70 8.18 -1.28
N ALA A 153 1.30 7.93 -2.53
CA ALA A 153 -0.11 7.80 -2.89
C ALA A 153 -0.78 6.62 -2.18
N ALA A 154 -0.10 5.47 -2.09
CA ALA A 154 -0.60 4.28 -1.38
C ALA A 154 -0.81 4.54 0.12
N LEU A 155 0.17 5.20 0.79
CA LEU A 155 0.08 5.57 2.20
C LEU A 155 -1.14 6.47 2.47
N ARG A 156 -1.26 7.57 1.74
CA ARG A 156 -2.38 8.53 1.91
C ARG A 156 -3.74 7.90 1.58
N GLY A 157 -3.79 7.09 0.52
CA GLY A 157 -5.01 6.36 0.15
C GLY A 157 -5.43 5.35 1.21
N ALA A 158 -4.49 4.59 1.76
CA ALA A 158 -4.78 3.61 2.81
C ALA A 158 -5.23 4.28 4.12
N GLU A 159 -4.63 5.41 4.52
CA GLU A 159 -5.07 6.19 5.69
C GLU A 159 -6.54 6.60 5.58
N ILE A 160 -6.95 7.13 4.42
CA ILE A 160 -8.35 7.48 4.17
C ILE A 160 -9.26 6.26 4.30
N ASN A 161 -8.82 5.09 3.82
CA ASN A 161 -9.61 3.86 3.92
C ASN A 161 -9.69 3.31 5.36
N VAL A 162 -8.67 3.50 6.20
CA VAL A 162 -8.80 3.27 7.65
C VAL A 162 -9.86 4.20 8.22
N ARG A 163 -9.77 5.50 7.93
CA ARG A 163 -10.65 6.54 8.47
C ARG A 163 -12.12 6.37 8.08
N VAL A 164 -12.39 5.90 6.87
CA VAL A 164 -13.76 5.62 6.40
C VAL A 164 -14.44 4.57 7.29
N ASN A 165 -13.71 3.57 7.76
CA ASN A 165 -14.24 2.53 8.63
C ASN A 165 -14.30 2.99 10.09
N THR A 166 -13.22 3.54 10.63
CA THR A 166 -13.12 3.94 12.05
C THR A 166 -14.14 5.01 12.45
N ARG A 167 -14.48 5.95 11.57
CA ARG A 167 -15.48 6.99 11.84
C ARG A 167 -16.87 6.44 12.20
N LEU A 168 -17.18 5.23 11.76
CA LEU A 168 -18.47 4.57 11.91
C LEU A 168 -18.50 3.56 13.07
N MET A 169 -17.35 3.24 13.68
CA MET A 169 -17.24 2.36 14.82
C MET A 169 -17.90 2.98 16.06
N GLN A 170 -18.56 2.15 16.87
CA GLN A 170 -19.10 2.56 18.16
C GLN A 170 -18.01 2.60 19.24
N ASP A 171 -17.07 1.67 19.20
CA ASP A 171 -15.86 1.68 20.05
C ASP A 171 -14.94 2.83 19.63
N ARG A 172 -15.16 3.99 20.26
CA ARG A 172 -14.44 5.23 19.95
C ARG A 172 -12.98 5.20 20.39
N GLU A 173 -12.66 4.43 21.44
CA GLU A 173 -11.29 4.25 21.91
C GLU A 173 -10.47 3.46 20.89
N ARG A 174 -10.99 2.32 20.43
CA ARG A 174 -10.39 1.52 19.39
C ARG A 174 -10.27 2.29 18.07
N ALA A 175 -11.31 3.00 17.66
CA ALA A 175 -11.29 3.84 16.47
C ALA A 175 -10.16 4.89 16.53
N ALA A 176 -10.05 5.60 17.66
CA ALA A 176 -9.01 6.60 17.88
C ALA A 176 -7.60 5.98 17.87
N ALA A 177 -7.43 4.78 18.43
CA ALA A 177 -6.15 4.07 18.42
C ALA A 177 -5.72 3.68 16.99
N LEU A 178 -6.67 3.18 16.18
CA LEU A 178 -6.42 2.85 14.76
C LEU A 178 -6.07 4.10 13.94
N ASP A 179 -6.84 5.17 14.10
CA ASP A 179 -6.58 6.46 13.43
C ASP A 179 -5.20 7.01 13.81
N ALA A 180 -4.85 7.01 15.08
CA ALA A 180 -3.56 7.50 15.56
C ALA A 180 -2.39 6.67 15.00
N LYS A 181 -2.54 5.34 14.96
CA LYS A 181 -1.54 4.43 14.38
C LYS A 181 -1.38 4.69 12.87
N ALA A 182 -2.49 4.80 12.13
CA ALA A 182 -2.47 5.08 10.70
C ALA A 182 -1.77 6.41 10.40
N HIS A 183 -2.15 7.47 11.13
CA HIS A 183 -1.57 8.80 10.98
C HIS A 183 -0.06 8.81 11.27
N ALA A 184 0.39 8.16 12.34
CA ALA A 184 1.80 8.07 12.69
C ALA A 184 2.64 7.36 11.60
N LEU A 185 2.10 6.30 10.99
CA LEU A 185 2.75 5.61 9.88
C LEU A 185 2.87 6.53 8.66
N VAL A 186 1.78 7.23 8.30
CA VAL A 186 1.80 8.17 7.17
C VAL A 186 2.77 9.32 7.43
N ASP A 187 2.72 9.95 8.60
CA ASP A 187 3.61 11.06 8.95
C ASP A 187 5.09 10.66 8.88
N LYS A 188 5.42 9.45 9.35
CA LYS A 188 6.80 8.92 9.26
C LYS A 188 7.23 8.68 7.81
N TYR A 189 6.43 7.91 7.07
CA TYR A 189 6.87 7.37 5.78
C TYR A 189 6.60 8.29 4.60
N ALA A 190 5.61 9.18 4.67
CA ALA A 190 5.39 10.18 3.63
C ALA A 190 6.58 11.13 3.51
N ARG A 191 7.12 11.62 4.65
CA ARG A 191 8.32 12.46 4.65
C ARG A 191 9.54 11.73 4.06
N GLN A 192 9.68 10.44 4.33
CA GLN A 192 10.77 9.64 3.76
C GLN A 192 10.61 9.45 2.25
N ALA A 193 9.40 9.15 1.78
CA ALA A 193 9.10 9.00 0.36
C ALA A 193 9.34 10.31 -0.41
N GLU A 194 8.85 11.43 0.11
CA GLU A 194 9.11 12.76 -0.45
C GLU A 194 10.61 13.08 -0.51
N LYS A 195 11.37 12.72 0.54
CA LYS A 195 12.81 12.89 0.55
C LYS A 195 13.52 12.06 -0.51
N ILE A 196 13.14 10.78 -0.68
CA ILE A 196 13.69 9.91 -1.74
C ILE A 196 13.44 10.55 -3.10
N TYR A 197 12.19 10.95 -3.37
CA TYR A 197 11.83 11.61 -4.63
C TYR A 197 12.70 12.85 -4.89
N ASN A 198 12.79 13.76 -3.93
CA ASN A 198 13.54 15.00 -4.09
C ASN A 198 15.06 14.77 -4.22
N ASP A 199 15.63 13.82 -3.47
CA ASP A 199 17.04 13.47 -3.56
C ASP A 199 17.40 12.93 -4.95
N VAL A 200 16.56 12.05 -5.51
CA VAL A 200 16.76 11.51 -6.86
C VAL A 200 16.53 12.59 -7.91
N TYR A 201 15.45 13.37 -7.81
CA TYR A 201 15.16 14.48 -8.72
C TYR A 201 16.33 15.47 -8.81
N GLY A 202 16.91 15.84 -7.65
CA GLY A 202 18.08 16.73 -7.60
C GLY A 202 19.34 16.16 -8.22
N ARG A 203 19.49 14.82 -8.29
CA ARG A 203 20.60 14.15 -9.01
C ARG A 203 20.42 14.21 -10.52
N LEU A 204 19.18 14.15 -11.01
CA LEU A 204 18.87 14.19 -12.45
C LEU A 204 18.99 15.62 -13.06
N ALA A 205 18.96 16.64 -12.22
CA ALA A 205 19.11 18.04 -12.65
C ALA A 205 20.59 18.48 -12.85
N ARG A 206 21.54 17.59 -12.58
CA ARG A 206 22.99 17.83 -12.74
C ARG A 206 23.55 17.12 -13.95
#